data_42dbc876750f04a01a4758ed9e548f20
#
_entry.id   42dbc876750f04a01a4758ed9e548f20
#
_cell.length_a   1.000
_cell.length_b   1.000
_cell.length_c   1.000
_cell.angle_alpha   90.00
_cell.angle_beta   90.00
_cell.angle_gamma   90.00
#
_symmetry.space_group_name_H-M   'P 1'
#
loop_
_entity.id
_entity.type
_entity.pdbx_description
1 polymer ?
#
loop_
_entity_poly.entity_id
_entity_poly.type
_entity_poly.pdbx_seq_one_letter_code
_entity_poly.pdbx_strand_id
1 'polypeptide(L)'
;MDAMNFDLDINPLFIFYVTLGGNFVAQLFPCQVQKLFTENIYYKHFLAFFILFFAIVLTSDKSEKISTTLLSKTLILYSLFIVLTRMDKNFFLMFFLVLCIKFIIINELSHTQDKTLKDKYDKINKGLNYALISIGIIGFILYYGEKRYEYGKRFNFLTFLLGKPVCREFIIPTNYRRSLTYAFTTSK
;
A
#
# COMPACT_ATOMS: atom_id res chain seq x y z
N MET A 1 42.81 15.11 1.70
CA MET A 1 41.65 15.52 0.89
C MET A 1 41.21 14.28 0.18
N ASP A 2 40.43 13.45 0.89
CA ASP A 2 39.91 12.23 0.31
C ASP A 2 38.76 12.61 -0.62
N ALA A 3 39.02 12.37 -1.93
CA ALA A 3 37.96 12.49 -2.93
C ALA A 3 36.84 11.54 -2.52
N MET A 4 35.72 12.10 -2.13
CA MET A 4 34.49 11.37 -1.87
C MET A 4 34.12 10.65 -3.17
N ASN A 5 34.50 9.37 -3.27
CA ASN A 5 34.01 8.51 -4.34
C ASN A 5 32.51 8.37 -4.09
N PHE A 6 31.74 9.21 -4.77
CA PHE A 6 30.29 9.13 -4.80
C PHE A 6 29.95 7.98 -5.78
N ASP A 7 30.04 6.74 -5.28
CA ASP A 7 29.51 5.57 -5.98
C ASP A 7 27.97 5.72 -6.03
N LEU A 8 27.52 6.40 -7.09
CA LEU A 8 26.10 6.59 -7.35
C LEU A 8 25.55 5.24 -7.81
N ASP A 9 24.87 4.54 -6.91
CA ASP A 9 24.13 3.34 -7.31
C ASP A 9 22.99 3.74 -8.26
N ILE A 10 23.13 3.34 -9.53
CA ILE A 10 22.19 3.69 -10.61
C ILE A 10 20.92 2.80 -10.54
N ASN A 11 20.93 1.71 -9.76
CA ASN A 11 19.81 0.77 -9.68
C ASN A 11 18.49 1.39 -9.25
N PRO A 12 18.42 2.26 -8.20
CA PRO A 12 17.18 2.93 -7.83
C PRO A 12 16.63 3.83 -8.91
N LEU A 13 17.51 4.53 -9.65
CA LEU A 13 17.11 5.38 -10.76
C LEU A 13 16.54 4.54 -11.90
N PHE A 14 17.16 3.39 -12.21
CA PHE A 14 16.66 2.46 -13.20
C PHE A 14 15.27 1.92 -12.84
N ILE A 15 15.06 1.46 -11.59
CA ILE A 15 13.76 0.99 -11.10
C ILE A 15 12.71 2.09 -11.21
N PHE A 16 13.07 3.32 -10.84
CA PHE A 16 12.16 4.47 -10.94
C PHE A 16 11.74 4.73 -12.39
N TYR A 17 12.67 4.74 -13.35
CA TYR A 17 12.35 4.92 -14.77
C TYR A 17 11.52 3.77 -15.33
N VAL A 18 11.80 2.53 -14.95
CA VAL A 18 10.99 1.37 -15.35
C VAL A 18 9.56 1.47 -14.82
N THR A 19 9.40 1.91 -13.57
CA THR A 19 8.07 2.11 -12.96
C THR A 19 7.27 3.21 -13.67
N LEU A 20 7.91 4.34 -13.96
CA LEU A 20 7.29 5.43 -14.74
C LEU A 20 6.99 4.97 -16.17
N GLY A 21 7.94 4.28 -16.81
CA GLY A 21 7.80 3.78 -18.18
C GLY A 21 6.69 2.75 -18.32
N GLY A 22 6.47 1.92 -17.30
CA GLY A 22 5.45 0.87 -17.31
C GLY A 22 4.04 1.40 -17.60
N ASN A 23 3.73 2.61 -17.14
CA ASN A 23 2.45 3.26 -17.43
C ASN A 23 2.30 3.61 -18.92
N PHE A 24 3.39 3.98 -19.59
CA PHE A 24 3.40 4.27 -21.03
C PHE A 24 3.43 3.00 -21.87
N VAL A 25 4.11 1.96 -21.40
CA VAL A 25 4.13 0.64 -22.06
C VAL A 25 2.74 0.02 -22.12
N ALA A 26 1.89 0.30 -21.15
CA ALA A 26 0.49 -0.15 -21.17
C ALA A 26 -0.29 0.35 -22.40
N GLN A 27 0.12 1.46 -23.00
CA GLN A 27 -0.50 2.03 -24.21
C GLN A 27 -0.11 1.27 -25.49
N LEU A 28 0.92 0.43 -25.46
CA LEU A 28 1.33 -0.40 -26.59
C LEU A 28 0.41 -1.60 -26.81
N PHE A 29 -0.39 -1.96 -25.80
CA PHE A 29 -1.35 -3.04 -25.94
C PHE A 29 -2.53 -2.65 -26.84
N PRO A 30 -3.14 -3.60 -27.57
CA PRO A 30 -4.34 -3.35 -28.35
C PRO A 30 -5.45 -2.74 -27.49
N CYS A 31 -6.31 -1.88 -28.07
CA CYS A 31 -7.37 -1.20 -27.36
C CYS A 31 -8.27 -2.13 -26.53
N GLN A 32 -8.49 -3.37 -27.00
CA GLN A 32 -9.28 -4.38 -26.27
C GLN A 32 -8.62 -4.77 -24.94
N VAL A 33 -7.29 -4.94 -24.93
CA VAL A 33 -6.51 -5.26 -23.72
C VAL A 33 -6.46 -4.05 -22.78
N GLN A 34 -6.27 -2.85 -23.33
CA GLN A 34 -6.30 -1.62 -22.53
C GLN A 34 -7.66 -1.45 -21.82
N LYS A 35 -8.78 -1.66 -22.55
CA LYS A 35 -10.12 -1.66 -21.98
C LYS A 35 -10.30 -2.70 -20.89
N LEU A 36 -9.81 -3.91 -21.10
CA LEU A 36 -9.88 -4.99 -20.12
C LEU A 36 -9.25 -4.57 -18.78
N PHE A 37 -8.06 -3.97 -18.83
CA PHE A 37 -7.35 -3.52 -17.63
C PHE A 37 -7.88 -2.21 -17.04
N THR A 38 -8.53 -1.36 -17.83
CA THR A 38 -9.06 -0.07 -17.33
C THR A 38 -10.48 -0.15 -16.81
N GLU A 39 -11.33 -0.96 -17.43
CA GLU A 39 -12.76 -1.01 -17.12
C GLU A 39 -13.11 -2.15 -16.15
N ASN A 40 -12.46 -3.30 -16.28
CA ASN A 40 -12.80 -4.47 -15.48
C ASN A 40 -12.00 -4.52 -14.18
N ILE A 41 -12.71 -4.39 -13.05
CA ILE A 41 -12.12 -4.36 -11.71
C ILE A 41 -11.47 -5.69 -11.33
N TYR A 42 -12.01 -6.82 -11.78
CA TYR A 42 -11.49 -8.15 -11.45
C TYR A 42 -10.11 -8.37 -12.07
N TYR A 43 -9.93 -7.95 -13.34
CA TYR A 43 -8.61 -8.03 -13.99
C TYR A 43 -7.57 -7.10 -13.33
N LYS A 44 -7.99 -5.94 -12.80
CA LYS A 44 -7.09 -5.07 -12.01
C LYS A 44 -6.61 -5.75 -10.75
N HIS A 45 -7.52 -6.38 -10.01
CA HIS A 45 -7.16 -7.12 -8.79
C HIS A 45 -6.26 -8.32 -9.11
N PHE A 46 -6.59 -9.07 -10.16
CA PHE A 46 -5.76 -10.18 -10.64
C PHE A 46 -4.34 -9.71 -10.99
N LEU A 47 -4.21 -8.67 -11.80
CA LEU A 47 -2.92 -8.12 -12.19
C LEU A 47 -2.13 -7.60 -10.97
N ALA A 48 -2.77 -6.85 -10.07
CA ALA A 48 -2.13 -6.35 -8.86
C ALA A 48 -1.64 -7.49 -7.95
N PHE A 49 -2.43 -8.55 -7.81
CA PHE A 49 -2.04 -9.75 -7.06
C PHE A 49 -0.81 -10.43 -7.68
N PHE A 50 -0.79 -10.60 -9.01
CA PHE A 50 0.35 -11.21 -9.70
C PHE A 50 1.61 -10.36 -9.63
N ILE A 51 1.50 -9.03 -9.78
CA ILE A 51 2.65 -8.13 -9.62
C ILE A 51 3.24 -8.27 -8.22
N LEU A 52 2.39 -8.29 -7.18
CA LEU A 52 2.83 -8.48 -5.81
C LEU A 52 3.46 -9.87 -5.58
N PHE A 53 2.87 -10.92 -6.16
CA PHE A 53 3.41 -12.27 -6.09
C PHE A 53 4.80 -12.35 -6.71
N PHE A 54 4.99 -11.82 -7.92
CA PHE A 54 6.31 -11.78 -8.56
C PHE A 54 7.31 -10.93 -7.78
N ALA A 55 6.88 -9.80 -7.22
CA ALA A 55 7.77 -8.98 -6.39
C ALA A 55 8.26 -9.77 -5.16
N ILE A 56 7.39 -10.53 -4.51
CA ILE A 56 7.76 -11.39 -3.37
C ILE A 56 8.71 -12.51 -3.82
N VAL A 57 8.42 -13.17 -4.93
CA VAL A 57 9.29 -14.24 -5.47
C VAL A 57 10.68 -13.72 -5.81
N LEU A 58 10.78 -12.53 -6.41
CA LEU A 58 12.06 -11.92 -6.78
C LEU A 58 12.87 -11.44 -5.58
N THR A 59 12.21 -11.09 -4.47
CA THR A 59 12.87 -10.63 -3.24
C THR A 59 13.11 -11.74 -2.22
N SER A 60 12.53 -12.93 -2.45
CA SER A 60 12.73 -14.11 -1.59
C SER A 60 14.09 -14.75 -1.85
N ASP A 61 14.69 -15.33 -0.81
CA ASP A 61 15.92 -16.07 -0.95
C ASP A 61 15.76 -17.23 -1.93
N LYS A 62 16.74 -17.43 -2.82
CA LYS A 62 16.73 -18.44 -3.89
C LYS A 62 16.59 -19.90 -3.37
N SER A 63 16.70 -20.12 -2.08
CA SER A 63 16.52 -21.42 -1.43
C SER A 63 15.05 -21.75 -1.10
N GLU A 64 14.17 -20.76 -1.03
CA GLU A 64 12.74 -21.00 -0.82
C GLU A 64 12.11 -21.50 -2.15
N LYS A 65 11.71 -22.77 -2.17
CA LYS A 65 10.90 -23.30 -3.28
C LYS A 65 9.61 -22.47 -3.39
N ILE A 66 9.14 -22.24 -4.62
CA ILE A 66 7.80 -21.67 -4.89
C ILE A 66 6.79 -22.59 -4.20
N SER A 67 6.45 -22.24 -2.97
CA SER A 67 5.71 -23.05 -2.01
C SER A 67 4.38 -22.39 -1.72
N THR A 68 3.45 -23.16 -1.20
CA THR A 68 2.19 -22.67 -0.58
C THR A 68 2.43 -21.54 0.41
N THR A 69 3.61 -21.51 1.04
CA THR A 69 4.05 -20.45 1.96
C THR A 69 4.18 -19.09 1.27
N LEU A 70 4.79 -19.02 0.07
CA LEU A 70 4.90 -17.77 -0.71
C LEU A 70 3.53 -17.27 -1.15
N LEU A 71 2.67 -18.18 -1.60
CA LEU A 71 1.31 -17.83 -1.99
C LEU A 71 0.49 -17.31 -0.79
N SER A 72 0.63 -17.92 0.39
CA SER A 72 -0.03 -17.46 1.62
C SER A 72 0.48 -16.07 2.04
N LYS A 73 1.80 -15.84 2.00
CA LYS A 73 2.40 -14.52 2.25
C LYS A 73 1.82 -13.46 1.29
N THR A 74 1.72 -13.80 0.00
CA THR A 74 1.14 -12.91 -1.02
C THR A 74 -0.31 -12.59 -0.74
N LEU A 75 -1.14 -13.58 -0.38
CA LEU A 75 -2.54 -13.38 -0.05
C LEU A 75 -2.72 -12.44 1.15
N ILE A 76 -1.92 -12.61 2.20
CA ILE A 76 -1.96 -11.75 3.40
C ILE A 76 -1.56 -10.32 3.02
N LEU A 77 -0.45 -10.14 2.30
CA LEU A 77 0.00 -8.82 1.88
C LEU A 77 -0.97 -8.16 0.89
N TYR A 78 -1.57 -8.93 0.01
CA TYR A 78 -2.58 -8.42 -0.92
C TYR A 78 -3.86 -7.98 -0.19
N SER A 79 -4.30 -8.74 0.80
CA SER A 79 -5.44 -8.36 1.65
C SER A 79 -5.16 -7.07 2.42
N LEU A 80 -3.95 -6.94 2.97
CA LEU A 80 -3.49 -5.71 3.61
C LEU A 80 -3.46 -4.54 2.62
N PHE A 81 -2.93 -4.75 1.42
CA PHE A 81 -2.92 -3.74 0.35
C PHE A 81 -4.33 -3.24 0.03
N ILE A 82 -5.32 -4.14 -0.13
CA ILE A 82 -6.72 -3.74 -0.36
C ILE A 82 -7.24 -2.85 0.77
N VAL A 83 -7.00 -3.22 2.03
CA VAL A 83 -7.43 -2.42 3.19
C VAL A 83 -6.75 -1.04 3.18
N LEU A 84 -5.45 -0.99 2.92
CA LEU A 84 -4.68 0.25 2.87
C LEU A 84 -5.10 1.19 1.73
N THR A 85 -5.59 0.65 0.60
CA THR A 85 -6.14 1.48 -0.49
C THR A 85 -7.49 2.11 -0.13
N ARG A 86 -8.12 1.69 0.99
CA ARG A 86 -9.40 2.18 1.50
C ARG A 86 -9.21 3.00 2.78
N MET A 87 -8.25 3.92 2.75
CA MET A 87 -7.96 4.83 3.86
C MET A 87 -8.36 6.26 3.52
N ASP A 88 -8.66 7.04 4.57
CA ASP A 88 -8.76 8.49 4.43
C ASP A 88 -7.45 9.09 3.91
N LYS A 89 -7.55 10.13 3.08
CA LYS A 89 -6.39 10.75 2.38
C LYS A 89 -5.28 11.21 3.34
N ASN A 90 -5.63 11.79 4.48
CA ASN A 90 -4.65 12.31 5.42
C ASN A 90 -3.92 11.16 6.12
N PHE A 91 -4.66 10.12 6.52
CA PHE A 91 -4.09 8.91 7.12
C PHE A 91 -3.25 8.12 6.11
N PHE A 92 -3.65 8.09 4.84
CA PHE A 92 -2.83 7.50 3.78
C PHE A 92 -1.49 8.21 3.63
N LEU A 93 -1.46 9.55 3.61
CA LEU A 93 -0.22 10.31 3.54
C LEU A 93 0.66 10.10 4.79
N MET A 94 0.07 10.09 5.98
CA MET A 94 0.78 9.78 7.22
C MET A 94 1.36 8.36 7.22
N PHE A 95 0.58 7.38 6.77
CA PHE A 95 1.03 6.00 6.63
C PHE A 95 2.23 5.89 5.70
N PHE A 96 2.14 6.51 4.53
CA PHE A 96 3.22 6.53 3.54
C PHE A 96 4.49 7.18 4.09
N LEU A 97 4.36 8.29 4.79
CA LEU A 97 5.49 9.00 5.42
C LEU A 97 6.18 8.11 6.48
N VAL A 98 5.40 7.46 7.35
CA VAL A 98 5.95 6.54 8.37
C VAL A 98 6.61 5.33 7.71
N LEU A 99 6.06 4.84 6.59
CA LEU A 99 6.65 3.75 5.82
C LEU A 99 8.02 4.15 5.23
N CYS A 100 8.14 5.38 4.70
CA CYS A 100 9.42 5.91 4.21
C CYS A 100 10.45 6.02 5.32
N ILE A 101 10.07 6.55 6.49
CA ILE A 101 10.96 6.65 7.66
C ILE A 101 11.42 5.24 8.08
N LYS A 102 10.49 4.29 8.15
CA LYS A 102 10.82 2.90 8.48
C LYS A 102 11.80 2.29 7.48
N PHE A 103 11.60 2.52 6.19
CA PHE A 103 12.52 2.03 5.15
C PHE A 103 13.94 2.56 5.35
N ILE A 104 14.10 3.86 5.65
CA ILE A 104 15.40 4.48 5.93
C ILE A 104 16.05 3.81 7.15
N ILE A 105 15.30 3.63 8.25
CA ILE A 105 15.81 3.02 9.48
C ILE A 105 16.25 1.58 9.27
N ILE A 106 15.50 0.79 8.51
CA ILE A 106 15.86 -0.60 8.19
C ILE A 106 17.15 -0.63 7.37
N ASN A 107 17.29 0.28 6.42
CA ASN A 107 18.51 0.37 5.61
C ASN A 107 19.73 0.72 6.46
N GLU A 108 19.62 1.72 7.35
CA GLU A 108 20.68 2.07 8.30
C GLU A 108 21.04 0.92 9.24
N LEU A 109 20.02 0.17 9.70
CA LEU A 109 20.22 -0.98 10.57
C LEU A 109 21.04 -2.09 9.89
N SER A 110 20.86 -2.29 8.57
CA SER A 110 21.59 -3.31 7.80
C SER A 110 23.08 -3.00 7.69
N HIS A 111 23.47 -1.73 7.78
CA HIS A 111 24.86 -1.27 7.67
C HIS A 111 25.54 -1.06 9.04
N THR A 112 24.78 -1.04 10.13
CA THR A 112 25.30 -0.78 11.48
C THR A 112 25.87 -2.06 12.12
N GLN A 113 27.14 -2.01 12.53
CA GLN A 113 27.80 -3.09 13.26
C GLN A 113 27.79 -2.89 14.79
N ASP A 114 27.49 -1.68 15.26
CA ASP A 114 27.43 -1.36 16.69
C ASP A 114 26.17 -1.98 17.32
N LYS A 115 26.37 -2.86 18.31
CA LYS A 115 25.30 -3.58 19.00
C LYS A 115 24.34 -2.66 19.75
N THR A 116 24.85 -1.58 20.34
CA THR A 116 24.03 -0.63 21.11
C THR A 116 23.10 0.18 20.21
N LEU A 117 23.60 0.60 19.05
CA LEU A 117 22.80 1.28 18.03
C LEU A 117 21.78 0.31 17.44
N LYS A 118 22.14 -0.93 17.20
CA LYS A 118 21.24 -1.97 16.68
C LYS A 118 20.03 -2.18 17.59
N ASP A 119 20.25 -2.32 18.90
CA ASP A 119 19.17 -2.47 19.88
C ASP A 119 18.23 -1.23 19.91
N LYS A 120 18.80 -0.05 19.74
CA LYS A 120 18.02 1.20 19.67
C LYS A 120 17.15 1.24 18.42
N TYR A 121 17.72 0.93 17.26
CA TYR A 121 16.97 0.87 15.99
C TYR A 121 15.88 -0.19 16.00
N ASP A 122 16.12 -1.35 16.60
CA ASP A 122 15.10 -2.42 16.74
C ASP A 122 13.91 -1.96 17.59
N LYS A 123 14.15 -1.21 18.66
CA LYS A 123 13.07 -0.61 19.47
C LYS A 123 12.26 0.40 18.66
N ILE A 124 12.93 1.28 17.90
CA ILE A 124 12.27 2.26 17.03
C ILE A 124 11.45 1.56 15.96
N ASN A 125 12.01 0.53 15.31
CA ASN A 125 11.33 -0.25 14.27
C ASN A 125 10.04 -0.92 14.79
N LYS A 126 10.08 -1.47 16.01
CA LYS A 126 8.89 -2.01 16.68
C LYS A 126 7.84 -0.92 16.93
N GLY A 127 8.26 0.24 17.42
CA GLY A 127 7.36 1.40 17.60
C GLY A 127 6.70 1.84 16.30
N LEU A 128 7.47 1.93 15.21
CA LEU A 128 6.95 2.26 13.89
C LEU A 128 5.96 1.22 13.35
N ASN A 129 6.16 -0.09 13.65
CA ASN A 129 5.18 -1.11 13.29
C ASN A 129 3.82 -0.88 13.96
N TYR A 130 3.82 -0.59 15.25
CA TYR A 130 2.59 -0.26 15.97
C TYR A 130 1.93 1.02 15.44
N ALA A 131 2.72 2.04 15.13
CA ALA A 131 2.22 3.28 14.52
C ALA A 131 1.56 3.01 13.16
N LEU A 132 2.20 2.23 12.27
CA LEU A 132 1.66 1.86 10.97
C LEU A 132 0.32 1.12 11.10
N ILE A 133 0.25 0.14 12.00
CA ILE A 133 -0.99 -0.62 12.23
C ILE A 133 -2.10 0.31 12.74
N SER A 134 -1.79 1.16 13.71
CA SER A 134 -2.77 2.09 14.28
C SER A 134 -3.29 3.10 13.24
N ILE A 135 -2.39 3.73 12.48
CA ILE A 135 -2.72 4.66 11.39
C ILE A 135 -3.60 3.95 10.34
N GLY A 136 -3.22 2.72 9.98
CA GLY A 136 -3.97 1.91 9.01
C GLY A 136 -5.39 1.63 9.45
N ILE A 137 -5.56 1.16 10.69
CA ILE A 137 -6.88 0.84 11.25
C ILE A 137 -7.76 2.10 11.37
N ILE A 138 -7.21 3.18 11.93
CA ILE A 138 -7.96 4.44 12.11
C ILE A 138 -8.35 5.01 10.75
N GLY A 139 -7.42 5.09 9.80
CA GLY A 139 -7.68 5.60 8.45
C GLY A 139 -8.74 4.81 7.71
N PHE A 140 -8.71 3.47 7.83
CA PHE A 140 -9.72 2.60 7.25
C PHE A 140 -11.11 2.81 7.87
N ILE A 141 -11.21 2.86 9.20
CA ILE A 141 -12.48 3.07 9.92
C ILE A 141 -13.11 4.42 9.54
N LEU A 142 -12.30 5.48 9.45
CA LEU A 142 -12.77 6.80 9.08
C LEU A 142 -13.32 6.82 7.65
N TYR A 143 -12.59 6.24 6.70
CA TYR A 143 -13.03 6.17 5.30
C TYR A 143 -14.25 5.26 5.13
N TYR A 144 -14.29 4.13 5.84
CA TYR A 144 -15.47 3.26 5.89
C TYR A 144 -16.72 4.01 6.38
N GLY A 145 -16.60 4.74 7.48
CA GLY A 145 -17.71 5.54 8.03
C GLY A 145 -18.16 6.65 7.08
N GLU A 146 -17.22 7.33 6.42
CA GLU A 146 -17.53 8.34 5.42
C GLU A 146 -18.32 7.76 4.24
N LYS A 147 -17.88 6.64 3.70
CA LYS A 147 -18.56 5.97 2.58
C LYS A 147 -19.90 5.40 2.98
N ARG A 148 -20.02 4.89 4.19
CA ARG A 148 -21.29 4.43 4.74
C ARG A 148 -22.30 5.57 4.92
N TYR A 149 -21.85 6.75 5.34
CA TYR A 149 -22.67 7.95 5.35
C TYR A 149 -23.10 8.36 3.94
N GLU A 150 -22.18 8.35 2.98
CA GLU A 150 -22.41 8.80 1.60
C GLU A 150 -23.41 7.91 0.85
N TYR A 151 -23.30 6.59 1.00
CA TYR A 151 -24.15 5.62 0.30
C TYR A 151 -25.41 5.22 1.06
N GLY A 152 -25.48 5.46 2.37
CA GLY A 152 -26.62 5.15 3.22
C GLY A 152 -27.09 3.70 3.06
N LYS A 153 -28.39 3.51 2.77
CA LYS A 153 -28.98 2.17 2.59
C LYS A 153 -28.45 1.38 1.39
N ARG A 154 -27.78 2.03 0.44
CA ARG A 154 -27.18 1.38 -0.76
C ARG A 154 -25.73 0.94 -0.53
N PHE A 155 -25.21 1.09 0.68
CA PHE A 155 -23.86 0.70 1.01
C PHE A 155 -23.70 -0.82 0.94
N ASN A 156 -22.74 -1.28 0.13
CA ASN A 156 -22.34 -2.68 0.05
C ASN A 156 -20.85 -2.80 0.38
N PHE A 157 -20.54 -3.57 1.42
CA PHE A 157 -19.17 -3.73 1.91
C PHE A 157 -18.22 -4.35 0.88
N LEU A 158 -18.66 -5.36 0.13
CA LEU A 158 -17.83 -5.97 -0.91
C LEU A 158 -17.54 -4.98 -2.04
N THR A 159 -18.54 -4.21 -2.46
CA THR A 159 -18.35 -3.15 -3.46
C THR A 159 -17.45 -2.03 -2.94
N PHE A 160 -17.56 -1.70 -1.64
CA PHE A 160 -16.65 -0.75 -0.99
C PHE A 160 -15.21 -1.26 -1.00
N LEU A 161 -14.98 -2.53 -0.66
CA LEU A 161 -13.64 -3.10 -0.53
C LEU A 161 -12.99 -3.38 -1.89
N LEU A 162 -13.71 -4.01 -2.82
CA LEU A 162 -13.19 -4.49 -4.09
C LEU A 162 -13.62 -3.65 -5.30
N GLY A 163 -14.66 -2.83 -5.15
CA GLY A 163 -15.21 -2.06 -6.26
C GLY A 163 -14.34 -0.86 -6.67
N LYS A 164 -14.61 -0.30 -7.85
CA LYS A 164 -13.97 0.93 -8.30
C LYS A 164 -14.45 2.12 -7.46
N PRO A 165 -13.55 2.89 -6.82
CA PRO A 165 -13.95 4.11 -6.13
C PRO A 165 -14.52 5.10 -7.14
N VAL A 166 -15.69 5.65 -6.83
CA VAL A 166 -16.29 6.71 -7.63
C VAL A 166 -15.80 8.05 -7.08
N CYS A 167 -14.99 8.76 -7.89
CA CYS A 167 -14.58 10.11 -7.58
C CYS A 167 -15.70 11.05 -7.98
N ARG A 168 -16.34 11.70 -7.01
CA ARG A 168 -17.34 12.75 -7.28
C ARG A 168 -16.65 14.10 -7.40
N GLU A 169 -17.16 14.96 -8.26
CA GLU A 169 -16.65 16.34 -8.44
C GLU A 169 -16.81 17.16 -7.15
N PHE A 170 -17.85 16.92 -6.38
CA PHE A 170 -18.09 17.55 -5.07
C PHE A 170 -17.48 16.70 -3.96
N ILE A 171 -16.36 17.18 -3.42
CA ILE A 171 -15.74 16.59 -2.21
C ILE A 171 -16.51 17.14 -1.01
N ILE A 172 -17.30 16.28 -0.36
CA ILE A 172 -17.91 16.60 0.93
C ILE A 172 -16.78 16.79 1.94
N PRO A 173 -16.70 17.92 2.66
CA PRO A 173 -15.63 18.13 3.64
C PRO A 173 -15.65 17.03 4.68
N THR A 174 -14.48 16.44 4.91
CA THR A 174 -14.28 15.32 5.81
C THR A 174 -14.61 15.73 7.25
N ASN A 175 -15.60 15.09 7.85
CA ASN A 175 -15.95 15.28 9.26
C ASN A 175 -15.70 13.96 10.01
N TYR A 176 -14.57 13.87 10.70
CA TYR A 176 -14.13 12.67 11.40
C TYR A 176 -15.12 12.19 12.48
N ARG A 177 -15.77 13.12 13.20
CA ARG A 177 -16.81 12.77 14.19
C ARG A 177 -17.98 12.06 13.52
N ARG A 178 -18.45 12.58 12.39
CA ARG A 178 -19.53 11.96 11.59
C ARG A 178 -19.09 10.60 11.04
N SER A 179 -17.90 10.50 10.50
CA SER A 179 -17.35 9.25 9.96
C SER A 179 -17.29 8.16 11.03
N LEU A 180 -16.80 8.48 12.23
CA LEU A 180 -16.81 7.54 13.36
C LEU A 180 -18.22 7.10 13.76
N THR A 181 -19.15 8.05 13.87
CA THR A 181 -20.55 7.70 14.20
C THR A 181 -21.12 6.71 13.20
N TYR A 182 -20.96 6.95 11.91
CA TYR A 182 -21.51 6.07 10.86
C TYR A 182 -20.73 4.77 10.67
N ALA A 183 -19.48 4.68 11.10
CA ALA A 183 -18.74 3.43 11.10
C ALA A 183 -19.33 2.41 12.08
N PHE A 184 -19.79 2.87 13.24
CA PHE A 184 -20.26 2.02 14.33
C PHE A 184 -21.79 1.96 14.51
N THR A 185 -22.55 2.91 13.95
CA THR A 185 -24.02 2.89 14.05
C THR A 185 -24.60 2.06 12.92
N THR A 186 -25.43 1.06 13.26
CA THR A 186 -26.27 0.38 12.26
C THR A 186 -27.27 1.38 11.71
N SER A 187 -27.23 1.62 10.38
CA SER A 187 -28.26 2.43 9.74
C SER A 187 -29.61 1.71 9.91
N LYS A 188 -30.49 2.29 10.73
CA LYS A 188 -31.90 1.94 10.72
C LYS A 188 -32.55 2.31 9.40
#